data_7f3ac96a9c604afc71a9fd36562f93fa
#
_entry.id   7f3ac96a9c604afc71a9fd36562f93fa
#
_cell.length_a   1.000
_cell.length_b   1.000
_cell.length_c   1.000
_cell.angle_alpha   90.00
_cell.angle_beta   90.00
_cell.angle_gamma   90.00
#
_symmetry.space_group_name_H-M   'P 1'
#
loop_
_entity.id
_entity.type
_entity.pdbx_description
1 polymer ?
#
loop_
_entity_poly.entity_id
_entity_poly.type
_entity_poly.pdbx_seq_one_letter_code
_entity_poly.pdbx_strand_id
1 'polypeptide(L)'
;MPGMLALATELEGHADNVAASLFGGIVATADGHAVRIPMAFDPAIVVWIPSFTTSTDESRTKMGSDVPLGDAVFNIGRTALLVAALAAGDTDALRSATQDRLHQDLRLAAV
;
A
#
# COMPACT_ATOMS: atom_id res chain seq x y z
N MET A 1 20.44 -2.62 -3.34
CA MET A 1 21.41 -3.11 -2.34
C MET A 1 20.65 -3.62 -1.13
N PRO A 2 20.72 -4.92 -0.84
CA PRO A 2 19.96 -5.52 0.27
C PRO A 2 20.23 -4.88 1.64
N GLY A 3 21.50 -4.50 1.90
CA GLY A 3 21.87 -3.85 3.15
C GLY A 3 21.24 -2.47 3.37
N MET A 4 21.04 -1.69 2.33
CA MET A 4 20.37 -0.37 2.42
C MET A 4 18.90 -0.50 2.78
N LEU A 5 18.19 -1.45 2.16
CA LEU A 5 16.79 -1.70 2.51
C LEU A 5 16.64 -2.16 3.96
N ALA A 6 17.49 -3.08 4.40
CA ALA A 6 17.45 -3.57 5.77
C ALA A 6 17.69 -2.46 6.78
N LEU A 7 18.73 -1.65 6.57
CA LEU A 7 19.05 -0.51 7.45
C LEU A 7 17.93 0.53 7.47
N ALA A 8 17.43 0.91 6.32
CA ALA A 8 16.36 1.89 6.23
C ALA A 8 15.05 1.38 6.84
N THR A 9 14.75 0.10 6.69
CA THR A 9 13.59 -0.54 7.33
C THR A 9 13.73 -0.56 8.85
N GLU A 10 14.93 -0.82 9.35
CA GLU A 10 15.21 -0.79 10.79
C GLU A 10 14.99 0.61 11.37
N LEU A 11 15.46 1.65 10.69
CA LEU A 11 15.32 3.03 11.12
C LEU A 11 13.88 3.52 11.09
N GLU A 12 13.12 3.16 10.08
CA GLU A 12 11.73 3.61 9.88
C GLU A 12 10.72 2.71 10.61
N GLY A 13 11.04 1.46 10.82
CA GLY A 13 10.17 0.44 11.41
C GLY A 13 9.29 -0.32 10.41
N HIS A 14 9.22 0.13 9.15
CA HIS A 14 8.40 -0.47 8.08
C HIS A 14 9.11 -0.39 6.74
N ALA A 15 8.95 -1.41 5.89
CA ALA A 15 9.63 -1.50 4.61
C ALA A 15 8.87 -0.83 3.45
N ASP A 16 7.57 -0.60 3.58
CA ASP A 16 6.68 -0.18 2.49
C ASP A 16 7.11 1.15 1.83
N ASN A 17 7.04 2.25 2.55
CA ASN A 17 7.42 3.56 2.02
C ASN A 17 8.92 3.66 1.73
N VAL A 18 9.73 3.02 2.54
CA VAL A 18 11.19 3.02 2.41
C VAL A 18 11.64 2.34 1.12
N ALA A 19 11.05 1.19 0.79
CA ALA A 19 11.39 0.48 -0.44
C ALA A 19 11.05 1.31 -1.68
N ALA A 20 9.89 1.94 -1.72
CA ALA A 20 9.51 2.82 -2.82
C ALA A 20 10.44 4.04 -2.93
N SER A 21 10.86 4.62 -1.81
CA SER A 21 11.80 5.73 -1.79
C SER A 21 13.19 5.36 -2.30
N LEU A 22 13.65 4.14 -1.98
CA LEU A 22 14.97 3.67 -2.41
C LEU A 22 15.00 3.24 -3.88
N PHE A 23 13.97 2.52 -4.34
CA PHE A 23 13.99 1.88 -5.65
C PHE A 23 13.18 2.62 -6.70
N GLY A 24 12.30 3.52 -6.30
CA GLY A 24 11.39 4.22 -7.20
C GLY A 24 10.29 3.33 -7.76
N GLY A 25 9.29 3.95 -8.35
CA GLY A 25 8.15 3.23 -8.94
C GLY A 25 7.21 2.64 -7.89
N ILE A 26 6.53 1.58 -8.25
CA ILE A 26 5.68 0.81 -7.35
C ILE A 26 6.43 -0.43 -6.90
N VAL A 27 6.50 -0.66 -5.60
CA VAL A 27 7.26 -1.76 -5.01
C VAL A 27 6.37 -2.56 -4.08
N ALA A 28 6.38 -3.87 -4.23
CA ALA A 28 5.79 -4.80 -3.27
C ALA A 28 6.86 -5.28 -2.30
N THR A 29 6.57 -5.26 -1.00
CA THR A 29 7.49 -5.70 0.04
C THR A 29 6.84 -6.71 0.96
N ALA A 30 7.54 -7.80 1.24
CA ALA A 30 7.16 -8.78 2.25
C ALA A 30 8.38 -9.61 2.61
N ASP A 31 8.49 -10.01 3.87
CA ASP A 31 9.51 -10.93 4.36
C ASP A 31 10.94 -10.53 3.92
N GLY A 32 11.26 -9.25 4.04
CA GLY A 32 12.57 -8.72 3.66
C GLY A 32 12.82 -8.60 2.14
N HIS A 33 11.86 -8.99 1.32
CA HIS A 33 11.94 -8.83 -0.13
C HIS A 33 11.32 -7.51 -0.58
N ALA A 34 11.88 -6.95 -1.65
CA ALA A 34 11.32 -5.80 -2.36
C ALA A 34 11.36 -6.08 -3.86
N VAL A 35 10.20 -6.03 -4.50
CA VAL A 35 10.06 -6.32 -5.93
C VAL A 35 9.34 -5.15 -6.59
N ARG A 36 9.96 -4.58 -7.63
CA ARG A 36 9.30 -3.54 -8.43
C ARG A 36 8.23 -4.18 -9.30
N ILE A 37 7.07 -3.55 -9.32
CA ILE A 37 5.97 -3.95 -10.19
C ILE A 37 6.14 -3.23 -11.52
N PRO A 38 6.26 -3.94 -12.65
CA PRO A 38 6.27 -3.31 -13.96
C PRO A 38 4.97 -2.54 -14.17
N MET A 39 5.07 -1.31 -14.67
CA MET A 39 3.90 -0.50 -15.01
C MET A 39 3.78 -0.39 -16.52
N ALA A 40 2.63 -0.76 -17.06
CA ALA A 40 2.35 -0.71 -18.48
C ALA A 40 1.79 0.64 -18.95
N PHE A 41 1.67 1.62 -18.05
CA PHE A 41 1.17 2.96 -18.37
C PHE A 41 1.82 4.01 -17.47
N ASP A 42 1.72 5.28 -17.85
CA ASP A 42 2.24 6.42 -17.10
C ASP A 42 1.06 7.16 -16.44
N PRO A 43 0.78 6.93 -15.15
CA PRO A 43 -0.39 7.49 -14.50
C PRO A 43 -0.20 8.97 -14.15
N ALA A 44 -1.27 9.75 -14.29
CA ALA A 44 -1.36 11.04 -13.65
C ALA A 44 -1.67 10.85 -12.16
N ILE A 45 -0.95 11.56 -11.29
CA ILE A 45 -1.10 11.45 -9.84
C ILE A 45 -1.69 12.74 -9.29
N VAL A 46 -2.79 12.62 -8.56
CA VAL A 46 -3.39 13.72 -7.80
C VAL A 46 -3.21 13.43 -6.32
N VAL A 47 -2.61 14.36 -5.60
CA VAL A 47 -2.38 14.23 -4.16
C VAL A 47 -3.31 15.18 -3.43
N TRP A 48 -4.12 14.63 -2.53
CA TRP A 48 -4.91 15.42 -1.60
C TRP A 48 -4.21 15.46 -0.25
N ILE A 49 -3.94 16.67 0.24
CA ILE A 49 -3.27 16.89 1.51
C ILE A 49 -4.27 17.53 2.48
N PRO A 50 -4.71 16.84 3.55
CA PRO A 50 -5.63 17.42 4.53
C PRO A 50 -4.94 18.52 5.34
N SER A 51 -5.75 19.40 5.95
CA SER A 51 -5.27 20.49 6.80
C SER A 51 -4.74 20.03 8.16
N PHE A 52 -4.88 18.77 8.50
CA PHE A 52 -4.37 18.15 9.72
C PHE A 52 -3.61 16.88 9.38
N THR A 53 -2.71 16.48 10.27
CA THR A 53 -1.90 15.27 10.10
C THR A 53 -2.31 14.21 11.10
N THR A 54 -2.30 12.96 10.66
CA THR A 54 -2.43 11.79 11.54
C THR A 54 -1.16 10.99 11.41
N SER A 55 -0.51 10.68 12.53
CA SER A 55 0.69 9.83 12.51
C SER A 55 0.34 8.41 12.04
N THR A 56 1.32 7.70 11.49
CA THR A 56 1.16 6.30 11.10
C THR A 56 0.74 5.44 12.29
N ASP A 57 1.31 5.69 13.47
CA ASP A 57 0.98 4.96 14.69
C ASP A 57 -0.45 5.24 15.15
N GLU A 58 -0.90 6.50 15.13
CA GLU A 58 -2.29 6.86 15.44
C GLU A 58 -3.26 6.19 14.46
N SER A 59 -2.95 6.17 13.18
CA SER A 59 -3.76 5.49 12.16
C SER A 59 -3.87 4.00 12.42
N ARG A 60 -2.79 3.37 12.85
CA ARG A 60 -2.74 1.93 13.16
C ARG A 60 -3.51 1.58 14.44
N THR A 61 -3.48 2.42 15.46
CA THR A 61 -4.21 2.16 16.71
C THR A 61 -5.74 2.20 16.55
N LYS A 62 -6.25 2.82 15.48
CA LYS A 62 -7.69 2.80 15.16
C LYS A 62 -8.17 1.47 14.62
N MET A 63 -7.25 0.60 14.20
CA MET A 63 -7.59 -0.72 13.66
C MET A 63 -7.75 -1.72 14.79
N GLY A 64 -8.80 -2.57 14.72
CA GLY A 64 -8.96 -3.70 15.62
C GLY A 64 -7.91 -4.78 15.36
N SER A 65 -7.84 -5.75 16.27
CA SER A 65 -6.94 -6.90 16.16
C SER A 65 -7.51 -8.05 15.31
N ASP A 66 -8.82 -8.04 15.07
CA ASP A 66 -9.53 -9.12 14.39
C ASP A 66 -10.29 -8.58 13.17
N VAL A 67 -10.35 -9.39 12.12
CA VAL A 67 -11.13 -9.09 10.93
C VAL A 67 -11.95 -10.30 10.50
N PRO A 68 -13.17 -10.12 9.95
CA PRO A 68 -13.91 -11.23 9.36
C PRO A 68 -13.10 -11.88 8.23
N LEU A 69 -13.15 -13.22 8.14
CA LEU A 69 -12.44 -13.95 7.10
C LEU A 69 -12.82 -13.46 5.70
N GLY A 70 -14.10 -13.18 5.46
CA GLY A 70 -14.56 -12.66 4.17
C GLY A 70 -13.91 -11.33 3.77
N ASP A 71 -13.66 -10.45 4.72
CA ASP A 71 -12.99 -9.17 4.48
C ASP A 71 -11.50 -9.36 4.16
N ALA A 72 -10.85 -10.31 4.84
CA ALA A 72 -9.47 -10.67 4.54
C ALA A 72 -9.35 -11.24 3.12
N VAL A 73 -10.23 -12.16 2.73
CA VAL A 73 -10.27 -12.74 1.38
C VAL A 73 -10.53 -11.65 0.33
N PHE A 74 -11.46 -10.74 0.59
CA PHE A 74 -11.73 -9.61 -0.28
C PHE A 74 -10.47 -8.78 -0.54
N ASN A 75 -9.76 -8.41 0.51
CA ASN A 75 -8.56 -7.57 0.38
C ASN A 75 -7.40 -8.30 -0.32
N ILE A 76 -7.20 -9.58 -0.07
CA ILE A 76 -6.19 -10.37 -0.78
C ILE A 76 -6.47 -10.36 -2.27
N GLY A 77 -7.71 -10.58 -2.67
CA GLY A 77 -8.13 -10.54 -4.07
C GLY A 77 -7.92 -9.17 -4.71
N ARG A 78 -8.29 -8.10 -4.01
CA ARG A 78 -8.11 -6.72 -4.50
C ARG A 78 -6.63 -6.35 -4.65
N THR A 79 -5.78 -6.74 -3.72
CA THR A 79 -4.33 -6.52 -3.81
C THR A 79 -3.73 -7.24 -5.03
N ALA A 80 -4.09 -8.50 -5.24
CA ALA A 80 -3.64 -9.25 -6.42
C ALA A 80 -4.13 -8.61 -7.73
N LEU A 81 -5.39 -8.16 -7.76
CA LEU A 81 -5.96 -7.47 -8.92
C LEU A 81 -5.23 -6.16 -9.20
N LEU A 82 -4.88 -5.39 -8.16
CA LEU A 82 -4.15 -4.14 -8.31
C LEU A 82 -2.79 -4.37 -8.97
N VAL A 83 -2.02 -5.32 -8.47
CA VAL A 83 -0.71 -5.67 -9.04
C VAL A 83 -0.83 -6.11 -10.50
N ALA A 84 -1.81 -6.98 -10.79
CA ALA A 84 -2.06 -7.45 -12.15
C ALA A 84 -2.48 -6.32 -13.10
N ALA A 85 -3.37 -5.44 -12.65
CA ALA A 85 -3.86 -4.31 -13.44
C ALA A 85 -2.73 -3.32 -13.78
N LEU A 86 -1.86 -3.01 -12.82
CA LEU A 86 -0.70 -2.14 -13.03
C LEU A 86 0.26 -2.74 -14.06
N ALA A 87 0.55 -4.03 -13.94
CA ALA A 87 1.47 -4.72 -14.85
C ALA A 87 0.89 -4.90 -16.25
N ALA A 88 -0.41 -5.14 -16.36
CA ALA A 88 -1.09 -5.35 -17.65
C ALA A 88 -1.55 -4.05 -18.32
N GLY A 89 -1.59 -2.93 -17.60
CA GLY A 89 -2.14 -1.67 -18.09
C GLY A 89 -3.67 -1.64 -18.15
N ASP A 90 -4.34 -2.47 -17.35
CA ASP A 90 -5.80 -2.50 -17.26
C ASP A 90 -6.29 -1.40 -16.31
N THR A 91 -6.45 -0.20 -16.85
CA THR A 91 -6.88 0.96 -16.07
C THR A 91 -8.34 0.88 -15.61
N ASP A 92 -9.18 0.12 -16.31
CA ASP A 92 -10.60 -0.06 -15.93
C ASP A 92 -10.74 -0.86 -14.63
N ALA A 93 -9.81 -1.75 -14.35
CA ALA A 93 -9.81 -2.55 -13.13
C ALA A 93 -9.37 -1.76 -11.86
N LEU A 94 -8.72 -0.62 -12.00
CA LEU A 94 -8.09 0.10 -10.88
C LEU A 94 -9.11 0.52 -9.81
N ARG A 95 -10.28 0.99 -10.20
CA ARG A 95 -11.32 1.38 -9.24
C ARG A 95 -11.74 0.22 -8.33
N SER A 96 -11.94 -0.95 -8.90
CA SER A 96 -12.25 -2.17 -8.15
C SER A 96 -11.06 -2.65 -7.33
N ALA A 97 -9.87 -2.59 -7.90
CA ALA A 97 -8.64 -3.09 -7.29
C ALA A 97 -8.23 -2.30 -6.04
N THR A 98 -8.63 -1.03 -5.93
CA THR A 98 -8.31 -0.16 -4.79
C THR A 98 -9.37 -0.16 -3.69
N GLN A 99 -10.44 -0.93 -3.83
CA GLN A 99 -11.43 -1.08 -2.76
C GLN A 99 -10.83 -1.87 -1.59
N ASP A 100 -11.21 -1.47 -0.39
CA ASP A 100 -10.66 -2.00 0.86
C ASP A 100 -11.76 -2.28 1.88
N ARG A 101 -11.60 -3.33 2.66
CA ARG A 101 -12.47 -3.69 3.79
C ARG A 101 -11.72 -3.83 5.10
N LEU A 102 -10.45 -3.46 5.16
CA LEU A 102 -9.64 -3.65 6.37
C LEU A 102 -9.34 -2.35 7.11
N HIS A 103 -8.99 -1.27 6.40
CA HIS A 103 -8.39 -0.13 7.10
C HIS A 103 -8.82 1.26 6.61
N GLN A 104 -9.21 1.44 5.34
CA GLN A 104 -9.44 2.78 4.79
C GLN A 104 -10.55 3.52 5.54
N ASP A 105 -11.69 2.89 5.74
CA ASP A 105 -12.82 3.52 6.43
C ASP A 105 -12.46 3.92 7.86
N LEU A 106 -11.73 3.07 8.58
CA LEU A 106 -11.28 3.35 9.94
C LEU A 106 -10.27 4.50 10.00
N ARG A 107 -9.30 4.51 9.08
CA ARG A 107 -8.27 5.54 9.02
C ARG A 107 -8.80 6.89 8.57
N LEU A 108 -9.76 6.89 7.65
CA LEU A 108 -10.33 8.10 7.07
C LEU A 108 -11.52 8.66 7.87
N ALA A 109 -12.00 7.97 8.89
CA ALA A 109 -13.14 8.38 9.68
C ALA A 109 -12.95 9.73 10.39
N ALA A 110 -11.71 10.17 10.60
CA ALA A 110 -11.36 11.45 11.22
C ALA A 110 -11.09 12.58 10.21
N VAL A 111 -11.22 12.31 8.92
CA VAL A 111 -10.89 13.23 7.81
C VAL A 111 -12.14 13.94 7.31
#